data_96fed143359b5bb78cf4b2e6e19a79fe
#
_entry.id   96fed143359b5bb78cf4b2e6e19a79fe
#
_cell.length_a   1.000
_cell.length_b   1.000
_cell.length_c   1.000
_cell.angle_alpha   90.00
_cell.angle_beta   90.00
_cell.angle_gamma   90.00
#
_symmetry.space_group_name_H-M   'P 1'
#
loop_
_entity.id
_entity.type
_entity.pdbx_description
1 polymer ?
#
loop_
_entity_poly.entity_id
_entity_poly.type
_entity_poly.pdbx_seq_one_letter_code
_entity_poly.pdbx_strand_id
1 'polypeptide(L)'
;MRVSEARGVLLCALAAAGVPVVEYTPNEVKEAVAGYGAARKPQVLRMTMQLLSVDRIDGPDDVADACAIAVCHHHRAALTLRVRHQSARPAASALDAAVAAARARMGAGAR
;
A
#
# COMPACT_ATOMS: atom_id res chain seq x y z
N MET A 1 -27.24 -16.20 4.13
CA MET A 1 -26.33 -15.26 4.83
C MET A 1 -26.05 -14.07 3.92
N ARG A 2 -26.22 -12.88 4.41
CA ARG A 2 -25.88 -11.67 3.64
C ARG A 2 -24.36 -11.50 3.59
N VAL A 3 -23.85 -10.96 2.51
CA VAL A 3 -22.40 -10.71 2.32
C VAL A 3 -21.82 -9.86 3.45
N SER A 4 -22.57 -8.86 3.92
CA SER A 4 -22.16 -8.00 5.04
C SER A 4 -22.03 -8.75 6.37
N GLU A 5 -22.87 -9.76 6.61
CA GLU A 5 -22.77 -10.61 7.80
C GLU A 5 -21.54 -11.52 7.74
N ALA A 6 -21.29 -12.15 6.59
CA ALA A 6 -20.09 -12.94 6.35
C ALA A 6 -18.82 -12.11 6.52
N ARG A 7 -18.81 -10.89 6.00
CA ARG A 7 -17.71 -9.94 6.16
C ARG A 7 -17.45 -9.62 7.63
N GLY A 8 -18.50 -9.33 8.40
CA GLY A 8 -18.39 -9.05 9.84
C GLY A 8 -17.79 -10.22 10.61
N VAL A 9 -18.22 -11.45 10.33
CA VAL A 9 -17.69 -12.67 10.96
C VAL A 9 -16.21 -12.87 10.62
N LEU A 10 -15.80 -12.68 9.36
CA LEU A 10 -14.42 -12.79 8.95
C LEU A 10 -13.53 -11.74 9.62
N LEU A 11 -13.99 -10.49 9.69
CA LEU A 11 -13.25 -9.41 10.36
C LEU A 11 -13.07 -9.69 11.86
N CYS A 12 -14.10 -10.20 12.53
CA CYS A 12 -14.00 -10.61 13.94
C CYS A 12 -13.03 -11.78 14.13
N ALA A 13 -13.06 -12.77 13.26
CA ALA A 13 -12.15 -13.92 13.32
C ALA A 13 -10.69 -13.50 13.11
N LEU A 14 -10.41 -12.63 12.15
CA LEU A 14 -9.09 -12.11 11.90
C LEU A 14 -8.57 -11.26 13.08
N ALA A 15 -9.43 -10.40 13.63
CA ALA A 15 -9.09 -9.61 14.81
C ALA A 15 -8.76 -10.50 16.02
N ALA A 16 -9.55 -11.54 16.26
CA ALA A 16 -9.32 -12.50 17.33
C ALA A 16 -8.01 -13.29 17.14
N ALA A 17 -7.63 -13.56 15.89
CA ALA A 17 -6.37 -14.22 15.55
C ALA A 17 -5.15 -13.27 15.54
N GLY A 18 -5.34 -11.98 15.81
CA GLY A 18 -4.27 -10.99 15.78
C GLY A 18 -3.75 -10.66 14.39
N VAL A 19 -4.52 -10.95 13.34
CA VAL A 19 -4.17 -10.64 11.95
C VAL A 19 -4.58 -9.22 11.60
N PRO A 20 -3.66 -8.35 11.20
CA PRO A 20 -4.01 -7.00 10.74
C PRO A 20 -4.89 -7.04 9.50
N VAL A 21 -5.92 -6.19 9.47
CA VAL A 21 -6.83 -6.07 8.33
C VAL A 21 -6.68 -4.68 7.73
N VAL A 22 -6.54 -4.62 6.42
CA VAL A 22 -6.53 -3.38 5.64
C VAL A 22 -7.64 -3.45 4.62
N GLU A 23 -8.39 -2.37 4.51
CA GLU A 23 -9.50 -2.25 3.57
C GLU A 23 -9.14 -1.29 2.43
N TYR A 24 -9.61 -1.60 1.24
CA TYR A 24 -9.43 -0.77 0.05
C TYR A 24 -10.76 -0.52 -0.62
N THR A 25 -10.97 0.71 -1.07
CA THR A 25 -12.11 1.05 -1.91
C THR A 25 -11.93 0.49 -3.32
N PRO A 26 -13.02 0.26 -4.09
CA PRO A 26 -12.91 -0.15 -5.49
C PRO A 26 -12.04 0.79 -6.33
N ASN A 27 -12.12 2.09 -6.12
CA ASN A 27 -11.30 3.06 -6.83
C ASN A 27 -9.82 2.93 -6.48
N GLU A 28 -9.49 2.69 -5.23
CA GLU A 28 -8.10 2.44 -4.79
C GLU A 28 -7.50 1.20 -5.46
N VAL A 29 -8.28 0.14 -5.59
CA VAL A 29 -7.84 -1.08 -6.30
C VAL A 29 -7.61 -0.80 -7.78
N LYS A 30 -8.53 -0.10 -8.43
CA LYS A 30 -8.38 0.28 -9.84
C LYS A 30 -7.15 1.16 -10.08
N GLU A 31 -6.91 2.14 -9.24
CA GLU A 31 -5.73 3.01 -9.32
C GLU A 31 -4.44 2.22 -9.12
N ALA A 32 -4.39 1.33 -8.14
CA ALA A 32 -3.20 0.55 -7.85
C ALA A 32 -2.86 -0.48 -8.93
N VAL A 33 -3.86 -1.09 -9.55
CA VAL A 33 -3.69 -2.16 -10.54
C VAL A 33 -3.61 -1.61 -11.96
N ALA A 34 -4.50 -0.71 -12.34
CA ALA A 34 -4.61 -0.20 -13.71
C ALA A 34 -4.08 1.22 -13.90
N GLY A 35 -3.74 1.92 -12.83
CA GLY A 35 -3.18 3.27 -12.86
C GLY A 35 -4.19 4.40 -12.80
N TYR A 36 -5.49 4.15 -12.87
CA TYR A 36 -6.54 5.16 -12.77
C TYR A 36 -7.87 4.61 -12.25
N GLY A 37 -8.60 5.43 -11.48
CA GLY A 37 -9.83 5.01 -10.78
C GLY A 37 -11.03 4.75 -11.69
N ALA A 38 -11.03 5.26 -12.92
CA ALA A 38 -12.07 5.03 -13.92
C ALA A 38 -11.85 3.78 -14.78
N ALA A 39 -10.83 2.97 -14.48
CA ALA A 39 -10.55 1.75 -15.21
C ALA A 39 -11.74 0.80 -15.19
N ARG A 40 -12.04 0.20 -16.33
CA ARG A 40 -13.11 -0.78 -16.45
C ARG A 40 -12.66 -2.16 -15.97
N LYS A 41 -13.62 -2.99 -15.54
CA LYS A 41 -13.36 -4.33 -15.04
C LYS A 41 -12.48 -5.20 -15.97
N PRO A 42 -12.67 -5.24 -17.29
CA PRO A 42 -11.79 -5.98 -18.20
C PRO A 42 -10.34 -5.49 -18.19
N GLN A 43 -10.12 -4.20 -18.03
CA GLN A 43 -8.79 -3.61 -17.90
C GLN A 43 -8.10 -4.00 -16.61
N VAL A 44 -8.81 -3.92 -15.49
CA VAL A 44 -8.31 -4.33 -14.18
C VAL A 44 -7.93 -5.81 -14.20
N LEU A 45 -8.77 -6.67 -14.78
CA LEU A 45 -8.50 -8.10 -14.94
C LEU A 45 -7.23 -8.35 -15.76
N ARG A 46 -7.10 -7.67 -16.90
CA ARG A 46 -5.93 -7.81 -17.78
C ARG A 46 -4.64 -7.40 -17.06
N MET A 47 -4.66 -6.28 -16.38
CA MET A 47 -3.50 -5.81 -15.62
C MET A 47 -3.17 -6.72 -14.45
N THR A 48 -4.17 -7.23 -13.76
CA THR A 48 -3.99 -8.21 -12.68
C THR A 48 -3.29 -9.47 -13.20
N MET A 49 -3.74 -10.00 -14.32
CA MET A 49 -3.10 -11.17 -14.95
C MET A 49 -1.65 -10.89 -15.34
N GLN A 50 -1.37 -9.73 -15.92
CA GLN A 50 -0.01 -9.33 -16.28
C GLN A 50 0.90 -9.21 -15.05
N LEU A 51 0.42 -8.57 -13.99
CA LEU A 51 1.18 -8.39 -12.76
C LEU A 51 1.45 -9.72 -12.04
N LEU A 52 0.54 -10.68 -12.14
CA LEU A 52 0.71 -12.03 -11.60
C LEU A 52 1.47 -12.97 -12.55
N SER A 53 1.75 -12.55 -13.78
CA SER A 53 2.37 -13.38 -14.83
C SER A 53 1.61 -14.67 -15.11
N VAL A 54 0.28 -14.56 -15.18
CA VAL A 54 -0.62 -15.65 -15.51
C VAL A 54 -1.40 -15.36 -16.77
N ASP A 55 -1.76 -16.41 -17.54
CA ASP A 55 -2.51 -16.27 -18.79
C ASP A 55 -4.01 -16.16 -18.55
N ARG A 56 -4.50 -16.69 -17.43
CA ARG A 56 -5.90 -16.65 -17.04
C ARG A 56 -6.06 -16.83 -15.55
N ILE A 57 -7.21 -16.40 -15.04
CA ILE A 57 -7.65 -16.62 -13.66
C ILE A 57 -8.92 -17.46 -13.74
N ASP A 58 -8.84 -18.70 -13.26
CA ASP A 58 -9.97 -19.62 -13.24
C ASP A 58 -10.90 -19.34 -12.06
N GLY A 59 -12.17 -19.66 -12.24
CA GLY A 59 -13.19 -19.51 -11.21
C GLY A 59 -14.13 -18.33 -11.45
N PRO A 60 -15.06 -18.07 -10.54
CA PRO A 60 -15.96 -16.94 -10.63
C PRO A 60 -15.22 -15.59 -10.57
N ASP A 61 -15.89 -14.52 -10.97
CA ASP A 61 -15.33 -13.15 -10.99
C ASP A 61 -14.73 -12.73 -9.64
N ASP A 62 -15.26 -13.25 -8.54
CA ASP A 62 -14.76 -12.97 -7.18
C ASP A 62 -13.30 -13.37 -6.98
N VAL A 63 -12.83 -14.40 -7.68
CA VAL A 63 -11.41 -14.83 -7.63
C VAL A 63 -10.51 -13.75 -8.23
N ALA A 64 -10.88 -13.23 -9.39
CA ALA A 64 -10.15 -12.14 -10.03
C ALA A 64 -10.16 -10.86 -9.18
N ASP A 65 -11.29 -10.54 -8.57
CA ASP A 65 -11.44 -9.40 -7.67
C ASP A 65 -10.54 -9.56 -6.42
N ALA A 66 -10.50 -10.74 -5.83
CA ALA A 66 -9.61 -11.05 -4.71
C ALA A 66 -8.13 -10.94 -5.09
N CYS A 67 -7.76 -11.40 -6.27
CA CYS A 67 -6.39 -11.24 -6.79
C CYS A 67 -6.03 -9.77 -6.98
N ALA A 68 -6.94 -8.96 -7.52
CA ALA A 68 -6.72 -7.52 -7.70
C ALA A 68 -6.53 -6.80 -6.37
N ILE A 69 -7.32 -7.14 -5.35
CA ILE A 69 -7.16 -6.59 -3.99
C ILE A 69 -5.81 -6.98 -3.40
N ALA A 70 -5.40 -8.23 -3.56
CA ALA A 70 -4.09 -8.69 -3.07
C ALA A 70 -2.92 -7.96 -3.76
N VAL A 71 -2.99 -7.73 -5.06
CA VAL A 71 -2.01 -6.94 -5.82
C VAL A 71 -1.99 -5.49 -5.33
N CYS A 72 -3.16 -4.89 -5.13
CA CYS A 72 -3.30 -3.55 -4.56
C CYS A 72 -2.62 -3.44 -3.20
N HIS A 73 -2.88 -4.39 -2.32
CA HIS A 73 -2.26 -4.44 -0.99
C HIS A 73 -0.74 -4.57 -1.08
N HIS A 74 -0.24 -5.44 -1.93
CA HIS A 74 1.20 -5.61 -2.13
C HIS A 74 1.88 -4.33 -2.60
N HIS A 75 1.30 -3.64 -3.57
CA HIS A 75 1.84 -2.36 -4.06
C HIS A 75 1.82 -1.27 -3.00
N ARG A 76 0.73 -1.14 -2.26
CA ARG A 76 0.59 -0.12 -1.21
C ARG A 76 1.45 -0.41 0.01
N ALA A 77 1.58 -1.66 0.41
CA ALA A 77 2.47 -2.06 1.49
C ALA A 77 3.93 -1.77 1.15
N ALA A 78 4.37 -2.09 -0.07
CA ALA A 78 5.71 -1.78 -0.55
C ALA A 78 5.97 -0.27 -0.58
N LEU A 79 5.01 0.53 -1.03
CA LEU A 79 5.10 1.99 -1.01
C LEU A 79 5.18 2.55 0.41
N THR A 80 4.34 2.06 1.30
CA THR A 80 4.33 2.46 2.72
C THR A 80 5.65 2.15 3.40
N LEU A 81 6.23 0.98 3.14
CA LEU A 81 7.56 0.61 3.65
C LEU A 81 8.66 1.51 3.10
N ARG A 82 8.59 1.87 1.81
CA ARG A 82 9.54 2.82 1.20
C ARG A 82 9.43 4.20 1.82
N VAL A 83 8.22 4.71 2.00
CA VAL A 83 7.98 6.01 2.64
C VAL A 83 8.45 6.00 4.09
N ARG A 84 8.15 4.95 4.84
CA ARG A 84 8.67 4.78 6.22
C ARG A 84 10.19 4.71 6.25
N HIS A 85 10.82 4.03 5.31
CA HIS A 85 12.29 3.97 5.22
C HIS A 85 12.89 5.32 4.85
N GLN A 86 12.23 6.09 3.98
CA GLN A 86 12.67 7.42 3.62
C GLN A 86 12.45 8.44 4.73
N SER A 87 11.36 8.33 5.49
CA SER A 87 11.10 9.18 6.65
C SER A 87 11.89 8.75 7.89
N ALA A 88 12.27 7.49 8.00
CA ALA A 88 13.20 7.00 9.03
C ALA A 88 14.68 7.22 8.66
N ARG A 89 15.00 7.43 7.41
CA ARG A 89 16.27 8.06 7.02
C ARG A 89 16.21 9.51 7.47
N PRO A 90 17.12 9.93 8.32
CA PRO A 90 16.96 11.20 8.97
C PRO A 90 17.25 12.34 7.99
N ALA A 91 16.22 12.81 7.35
CA ALA A 91 16.21 14.23 6.96
C ALA A 91 16.45 15.10 8.21
N ALA A 92 15.98 14.65 9.38
CA ALA A 92 16.35 15.20 10.68
C ALA A 92 17.84 15.14 10.92
N SER A 93 18.55 14.02 10.66
CA SER A 93 19.99 13.97 10.92
C SER A 93 20.83 14.77 9.93
N ALA A 94 20.40 14.86 8.66
CA ALA A 94 21.05 15.74 7.70
C ALA A 94 20.81 17.21 8.05
N LEU A 95 19.60 17.57 8.46
CA LEU A 95 19.25 18.90 8.92
C LEU A 95 19.93 19.20 10.27
N ASP A 96 19.90 18.26 11.21
CA ASP A 96 20.55 18.42 12.51
C ASP A 96 22.06 18.50 12.38
N ALA A 97 22.69 17.72 11.48
CA ALA A 97 24.09 17.82 11.18
C ALA A 97 24.43 19.17 10.49
N ALA A 98 23.59 19.63 9.59
CA ALA A 98 23.74 20.94 8.94
C ALA A 98 23.57 22.09 9.96
N VAL A 99 22.60 22.01 10.84
CA VAL A 99 22.37 22.98 11.94
C VAL A 99 23.53 22.97 12.92
N ALA A 100 24.02 21.79 13.31
CA ALA A 100 25.18 21.66 14.19
C ALA A 100 26.45 22.24 13.54
N ALA A 101 26.69 21.97 12.26
CA ALA A 101 27.80 22.53 11.51
C ALA A 101 27.70 24.07 11.37
N ALA A 102 26.49 24.60 11.14
CA ALA A 102 26.24 26.04 11.10
C ALA A 102 26.48 26.70 12.45
N ARG A 103 26.01 26.11 13.54
CA ARG A 103 26.25 26.59 14.91
C ARG A 103 27.74 26.58 15.28
N ALA A 104 28.47 25.55 14.88
CA ALA A 104 29.91 25.47 15.11
C ALA A 104 30.67 26.59 14.37
N ARG A 105 30.24 26.91 13.13
CA ARG A 105 30.83 28.03 12.36
C ARG A 105 30.51 29.39 12.99
N MET A 106 29.30 29.57 13.48
CA MET A 106 28.89 30.80 14.16
C MET A 106 29.59 30.97 15.50
N GLY A 107 29.82 29.89 16.26
CA GLY A 107 30.56 29.88 17.49
C GLY A 107 32.07 30.17 17.31
N ALA A 108 32.65 29.74 16.21
CA ALA A 108 34.06 30.01 15.88
C ALA A 108 34.32 31.45 15.40
N GLY A 109 33.29 32.12 14.89
CA GLY A 109 33.38 33.53 14.45
C GLY A 109 33.11 34.58 15.54
N ALA A 110 32.79 34.16 16.76
CA ALA A 110 32.36 35.04 17.84
C ALA A 110 33.51 35.45 18.81
N ARG A 111 34.75 35.32 18.40
CA ARG A 111 35.91 35.79 19.14
C ARG A 111 36.49 37.07 18.55
#